data_7d7d899e728c78998e4b19a9db26b53e
#
_entry.id   7d7d899e728c78998e4b19a9db26b53e
#
_cell.length_a   1.000
_cell.length_b   1.000
_cell.length_c   1.000
_cell.angle_alpha   90.00
_cell.angle_beta   90.00
_cell.angle_gamma   90.00
#
_symmetry.space_group_name_H-M   'P 1'
#
loop_
_entity.id
_entity.type
_entity.pdbx_description
1 polymer ?
#
loop_
_entity_poly.entity_id
_entity_poly.type
_entity_poly.pdbx_seq_one_letter_code
_entity_poly.pdbx_strand_id
1 'polypeptide(L)'
;MTGPAIFIVEDEAIVASDIKETLISLGYRAAGIAKSGELALEKIKESHPDLVLMDIHLAGEMDGVDTAGRVHILYDIPVIYLTAYADKVLLERAKVTEPYGYVVKPYDERELHSVIEMALYKHRVEHEIKKRDAILFGVSSAVEWLLRVSREDPPASRPVRDFNASDIRDILEPIGLALDAGAIGIFRVDAEPGGPETASMIYEWGCPTFHSCVFKPELKQFTFEGLGLSRWHDLLMKGEVIPAVLSTLPEDEKKLFSLLGVQSGVILPIFIRDSLWGFIGFFDLTERVRSPDEVEALRITSNLLGAAIGYR
;
A
#
# COMPACT_ATOMS: atom_id res chain seq x y z
N MET A 1 -19.54 16.30 0.25
CA MET A 1 -20.21 15.01 0.49
C MET A 1 -19.10 13.99 0.76
N THR A 2 -19.14 13.34 1.92
CA THR A 2 -18.06 12.47 2.42
C THR A 2 -18.35 10.97 2.23
N GLY A 3 -19.41 10.61 1.50
CA GLY A 3 -19.79 9.22 1.24
C GLY A 3 -18.88 8.52 0.22
N PRO A 4 -18.91 7.16 0.19
CA PRO A 4 -18.18 6.35 -0.78
C PRO A 4 -18.42 6.78 -2.23
N ALA A 5 -17.37 6.70 -3.04
CA ALA A 5 -17.40 7.09 -4.45
C ALA A 5 -17.76 5.90 -5.33
N ILE A 6 -18.86 5.97 -6.03
CA ILE A 6 -19.38 4.88 -6.87
C ILE A 6 -19.29 5.30 -8.33
N PHE A 7 -18.69 4.44 -9.16
CA PHE A 7 -18.62 4.63 -10.61
C PHE A 7 -19.70 3.80 -11.30
N ILE A 8 -20.34 4.36 -12.31
CA ILE A 8 -21.47 3.75 -13.04
C ILE A 8 -21.01 3.40 -14.44
N VAL A 9 -21.23 2.16 -14.87
CA VAL A 9 -21.01 1.71 -16.25
C VAL A 9 -22.34 1.21 -16.80
N GLU A 10 -22.93 2.00 -17.66
CA GLU A 10 -24.28 1.80 -18.20
C GLU A 10 -24.37 2.54 -19.55
N ASP A 11 -24.77 1.87 -20.61
CA ASP A 11 -24.85 2.44 -21.96
C ASP A 11 -26.13 3.24 -22.21
N GLU A 12 -27.20 2.95 -21.47
CA GLU A 12 -28.46 3.71 -21.53
C GLU A 12 -28.37 4.98 -20.65
N ALA A 13 -28.25 6.14 -21.28
CA ALA A 13 -28.05 7.42 -20.59
C ALA A 13 -29.15 7.76 -19.57
N ILE A 14 -30.41 7.36 -19.84
CA ILE A 14 -31.54 7.60 -18.93
C ILE A 14 -31.37 6.74 -17.67
N VAL A 15 -31.03 5.45 -17.83
CA VAL A 15 -30.80 4.52 -16.73
C VAL A 15 -29.60 4.97 -15.89
N ALA A 16 -28.49 5.35 -16.56
CA ALA A 16 -27.32 5.88 -15.87
C ALA A 16 -27.62 7.15 -15.04
N SER A 17 -28.50 8.03 -15.53
CA SER A 17 -28.90 9.23 -14.78
C SER A 17 -29.77 8.89 -13.58
N ASP A 18 -30.69 7.95 -13.71
CA ASP A 18 -31.54 7.48 -12.62
C ASP A 18 -30.72 6.81 -11.50
N ILE A 19 -29.76 5.94 -11.87
CA ILE A 19 -28.81 5.34 -10.94
C ILE A 19 -28.03 6.43 -10.20
N LYS A 20 -27.53 7.44 -10.91
CA LYS A 20 -26.79 8.55 -10.30
C LYS A 20 -27.62 9.32 -9.29
N GLU A 21 -28.88 9.64 -9.60
CA GLU A 21 -29.80 10.35 -8.69
C GLU A 21 -30.07 9.51 -7.45
N THR A 22 -30.34 8.21 -7.63
CA THR A 22 -30.52 7.25 -6.54
C THR A 22 -29.28 7.18 -5.63
N LEU A 23 -28.07 7.08 -6.18
CA LEU A 23 -26.84 7.06 -5.38
C LEU A 23 -26.67 8.34 -4.55
N ILE A 24 -26.98 9.49 -5.13
CA ILE A 24 -26.88 10.79 -4.43
C ILE A 24 -27.93 10.86 -3.30
N SER A 25 -29.16 10.37 -3.53
CA SER A 25 -30.22 10.33 -2.51
C SER A 25 -29.84 9.45 -1.32
N LEU A 26 -29.10 8.36 -1.57
CA LEU A 26 -28.59 7.43 -0.57
C LEU A 26 -27.31 7.93 0.14
N GLY A 27 -26.79 9.11 -0.24
CA GLY A 27 -25.61 9.72 0.40
C GLY A 27 -24.27 9.31 -0.21
N TYR A 28 -24.25 8.57 -1.31
CA TYR A 28 -23.05 8.24 -2.05
C TYR A 28 -22.60 9.36 -2.97
N ARG A 29 -21.35 9.32 -3.39
CA ARG A 29 -20.77 10.22 -4.39
C ARG A 29 -20.70 9.50 -5.74
N ALA A 30 -21.31 10.04 -6.78
CA ALA A 30 -21.11 9.53 -8.13
C ALA A 30 -19.72 9.94 -8.63
N ALA A 31 -18.78 8.98 -8.76
CA ALA A 31 -17.42 9.21 -9.19
C ALA A 31 -17.29 9.45 -10.70
N GLY A 32 -18.24 8.92 -11.47
CA GLY A 32 -18.29 9.08 -12.92
C GLY A 32 -19.30 8.15 -13.57
N ILE A 33 -19.49 8.35 -14.87
CA ILE A 33 -20.33 7.50 -15.71
C ILE A 33 -19.55 7.17 -16.98
N ALA A 34 -19.60 5.90 -17.41
CA ALA A 34 -19.12 5.43 -18.70
C ALA A 34 -20.20 4.62 -19.42
N LYS A 35 -20.22 4.73 -20.74
CA LYS A 35 -21.19 4.01 -21.60
C LYS A 35 -20.62 2.76 -22.27
N SER A 36 -19.35 2.48 -22.07
CA SER A 36 -18.66 1.27 -22.59
C SER A 36 -17.53 0.84 -21.65
N GLY A 37 -17.11 -0.40 -21.76
CA GLY A 37 -16.03 -0.97 -20.94
C GLY A 37 -14.70 -0.26 -21.11
N GLU A 38 -14.34 0.11 -22.35
CA GLU A 38 -13.10 0.79 -22.67
C GLU A 38 -13.04 2.16 -21.97
N LEU A 39 -14.12 2.93 -22.09
CA LEU A 39 -14.23 4.24 -21.46
C LEU A 39 -14.26 4.14 -19.94
N ALA A 40 -14.84 3.05 -19.39
CA ALA A 40 -14.84 2.79 -17.96
C ALA A 40 -13.42 2.60 -17.42
N LEU A 41 -12.61 1.76 -18.06
CA LEU A 41 -11.22 1.51 -17.65
C LEU A 41 -10.37 2.79 -17.64
N GLU A 42 -10.53 3.65 -18.65
CA GLU A 42 -9.83 4.92 -18.73
C GLU A 42 -10.20 5.85 -17.57
N LYS A 43 -11.51 6.05 -17.34
CA LYS A 43 -12.00 6.98 -16.32
C LYS A 43 -11.82 6.47 -14.88
N ILE A 44 -11.93 5.17 -14.65
CA ILE A 44 -11.71 4.55 -13.33
C ILE A 44 -10.28 4.80 -12.85
N LYS A 45 -9.30 4.73 -13.76
CA LYS A 45 -7.91 5.06 -13.46
C LYS A 45 -7.72 6.47 -12.90
N GLU A 46 -8.53 7.43 -13.35
CA GLU A 46 -8.42 8.82 -12.91
C GLU A 46 -9.26 9.12 -11.66
N SER A 47 -10.44 8.49 -11.57
CA SER A 47 -11.43 8.80 -10.52
C SER A 47 -11.25 8.02 -9.23
N HIS A 48 -10.53 6.88 -9.26
CA HIS A 48 -10.30 5.97 -8.14
C HIS A 48 -11.56 5.74 -7.27
N PRO A 49 -12.64 5.13 -7.82
CA PRO A 49 -13.86 4.90 -7.08
C PRO A 49 -13.70 3.79 -6.04
N ASP A 50 -14.55 3.82 -5.01
CA ASP A 50 -14.62 2.78 -3.97
C ASP A 50 -15.39 1.54 -4.42
N LEU A 51 -16.23 1.68 -5.46
CA LEU A 51 -17.06 0.60 -6.01
C LEU A 51 -17.51 0.94 -7.44
N VAL A 52 -17.71 -0.09 -8.27
CA VAL A 52 -18.27 0.03 -9.62
C VAL A 52 -19.62 -0.69 -9.70
N LEU A 53 -20.65 0.04 -10.16
CA LEU A 53 -21.90 -0.56 -10.65
C LEU A 53 -21.74 -0.80 -12.15
N MET A 54 -21.88 -2.04 -12.59
CA MET A 54 -21.58 -2.50 -13.94
C MET A 54 -22.79 -3.14 -14.57
N ASP A 55 -23.33 -2.55 -15.64
CA ASP A 55 -24.28 -3.31 -16.47
C ASP A 55 -23.54 -4.46 -17.16
N ILE A 56 -24.17 -5.62 -17.18
CA ILE A 56 -23.65 -6.79 -17.88
C ILE A 56 -23.68 -6.57 -19.39
N HIS A 57 -24.73 -5.94 -19.89
CA HIS A 57 -24.90 -5.65 -21.31
C HIS A 57 -24.41 -4.23 -21.64
N LEU A 58 -23.22 -4.13 -22.20
CA LEU A 58 -22.66 -2.85 -22.62
C LEU A 58 -22.55 -2.80 -24.15
N ALA A 59 -22.77 -1.63 -24.70
CA ALA A 59 -22.43 -1.35 -26.08
C ALA A 59 -20.90 -1.22 -26.22
N GLY A 60 -20.30 -1.98 -27.16
CA GLY A 60 -18.87 -1.93 -27.42
C GLY A 60 -18.28 -3.30 -27.77
N GLU A 61 -16.94 -3.38 -27.82
CA GLU A 61 -16.22 -4.64 -28.05
C GLU A 61 -16.09 -5.46 -26.78
N MET A 62 -16.10 -4.80 -25.60
CA MET A 62 -16.05 -5.45 -24.29
C MET A 62 -17.43 -5.42 -23.62
N ASP A 63 -17.88 -6.60 -23.18
CA ASP A 63 -19.08 -6.68 -22.33
C ASP A 63 -18.76 -6.30 -20.86
N GLY A 64 -19.80 -6.19 -20.02
CA GLY A 64 -19.64 -5.83 -18.62
C GLY A 64 -18.83 -6.86 -17.82
N VAL A 65 -18.86 -8.14 -18.21
CA VAL A 65 -18.13 -9.21 -17.52
C VAL A 65 -16.62 -9.10 -17.80
N ASP A 66 -16.23 -8.90 -19.04
CA ASP A 66 -14.83 -8.71 -19.43
C ASP A 66 -14.26 -7.42 -18.82
N THR A 67 -15.08 -6.36 -18.77
CA THR A 67 -14.71 -5.09 -18.14
C THR A 67 -14.49 -5.25 -16.64
N ALA A 68 -15.41 -5.92 -15.94
CA ALA A 68 -15.31 -6.15 -14.50
C ALA A 68 -14.08 -6.99 -14.13
N GLY A 69 -13.76 -8.02 -14.92
CA GLY A 69 -12.54 -8.81 -14.74
C GLY A 69 -11.27 -7.96 -14.82
N ARG A 70 -11.22 -7.01 -15.76
CA ARG A 70 -10.09 -6.07 -15.87
C ARG A 70 -10.06 -5.05 -14.74
N VAL A 71 -11.21 -4.53 -14.30
CA VAL A 71 -11.31 -3.63 -13.14
C VAL A 71 -10.79 -4.32 -11.89
N HIS A 72 -11.19 -5.57 -11.66
CA HIS A 72 -10.71 -6.35 -10.51
C HIS A 72 -9.19 -6.58 -10.57
N ILE A 73 -8.66 -7.02 -11.70
CA ILE A 73 -7.21 -7.32 -11.85
C ILE A 73 -6.34 -6.06 -11.77
N LEU A 74 -6.77 -4.95 -12.39
CA LEU A 74 -5.95 -3.75 -12.52
C LEU A 74 -6.04 -2.80 -11.33
N TYR A 75 -7.19 -2.78 -10.64
CA TYR A 75 -7.49 -1.75 -9.66
C TYR A 75 -7.94 -2.29 -8.29
N ASP A 76 -8.21 -3.61 -8.17
CA ASP A 76 -8.74 -4.27 -6.95
C ASP A 76 -9.98 -3.53 -6.40
N ILE A 77 -10.87 -3.05 -7.31
CA ILE A 77 -12.10 -2.34 -6.97
C ILE A 77 -13.27 -3.32 -7.01
N PRO A 78 -14.16 -3.34 -6.00
CA PRO A 78 -15.32 -4.21 -5.98
C PRO A 78 -16.34 -3.84 -7.05
N VAL A 79 -16.86 -4.85 -7.76
CA VAL A 79 -17.86 -4.70 -8.80
C VAL A 79 -19.18 -5.34 -8.39
N ILE A 80 -20.28 -4.60 -8.55
CA ILE A 80 -21.66 -5.11 -8.47
C ILE A 80 -22.23 -5.10 -9.87
N TYR A 81 -22.78 -6.23 -10.31
CA TYR A 81 -23.47 -6.30 -11.59
C TYR A 81 -24.92 -5.84 -11.48
N LEU A 82 -25.33 -5.03 -12.47
CA LEU A 82 -26.72 -4.71 -12.77
C LEU A 82 -27.19 -5.64 -13.90
N THR A 83 -28.21 -6.46 -13.69
CA THR A 83 -28.61 -7.51 -14.64
C THR A 83 -30.11 -7.57 -14.83
N ALA A 84 -30.57 -7.93 -16.04
CA ALA A 84 -31.95 -8.31 -16.27
C ALA A 84 -32.15 -9.79 -15.88
N TYR A 85 -33.34 -10.15 -15.42
CA TYR A 85 -33.68 -11.48 -14.86
C TYR A 85 -33.40 -12.70 -15.76
N ALA A 86 -33.11 -12.50 -17.06
CA ALA A 86 -33.05 -13.56 -18.08
C ALA A 86 -31.65 -14.14 -18.36
N ASP A 87 -30.56 -13.61 -17.79
CA ASP A 87 -29.19 -13.88 -18.25
C ASP A 87 -28.46 -14.95 -17.45
N LYS A 88 -29.03 -16.16 -17.31
CA LYS A 88 -28.38 -17.26 -16.59
C LYS A 88 -26.97 -17.61 -17.13
N VAL A 89 -26.76 -17.53 -18.44
CA VAL A 89 -25.48 -17.86 -19.07
C VAL A 89 -24.42 -16.80 -18.74
N LEU A 90 -24.79 -15.53 -18.76
CA LEU A 90 -23.90 -14.42 -18.38
C LEU A 90 -23.62 -14.40 -16.88
N LEU A 91 -24.58 -14.75 -16.05
CA LEU A 91 -24.38 -14.93 -14.61
C LEU A 91 -23.36 -16.04 -14.29
N GLU A 92 -23.34 -17.14 -15.04
CA GLU A 92 -22.31 -18.18 -14.87
C GLU A 92 -20.91 -17.69 -15.29
N ARG A 93 -20.80 -16.89 -16.36
CA ARG A 93 -19.54 -16.23 -16.73
C ARG A 93 -19.13 -15.18 -15.68
N ALA A 94 -20.07 -14.40 -15.19
CA ALA A 94 -19.82 -13.37 -14.20
C ALA A 94 -19.31 -13.94 -12.85
N LYS A 95 -19.66 -15.17 -12.48
CA LYS A 95 -19.11 -15.84 -11.28
C LYS A 95 -17.58 -15.97 -11.31
N VAL A 96 -16.99 -16.12 -12.50
CA VAL A 96 -15.54 -16.26 -12.66
C VAL A 96 -14.78 -14.96 -12.33
N THR A 97 -15.44 -13.81 -12.43
CA THR A 97 -14.86 -12.50 -12.06
C THR A 97 -15.00 -12.16 -10.58
N GLU A 98 -15.51 -13.11 -9.77
CA GLU A 98 -15.69 -12.97 -8.31
C GLU A 98 -16.39 -11.66 -7.90
N PRO A 99 -17.60 -11.37 -8.43
CA PRO A 99 -18.27 -10.11 -8.14
C PRO A 99 -18.71 -10.04 -6.69
N TYR A 100 -18.79 -8.83 -6.19
CA TYR A 100 -19.20 -8.56 -4.80
C TYR A 100 -20.73 -8.57 -4.62
N GLY A 101 -21.49 -8.53 -5.72
CA GLY A 101 -22.95 -8.62 -5.68
C GLY A 101 -23.59 -8.55 -7.05
N TYR A 102 -24.90 -8.81 -7.06
CA TYR A 102 -25.79 -8.69 -8.21
C TYR A 102 -27.04 -7.93 -7.79
N VAL A 103 -27.50 -7.03 -8.65
CA VAL A 103 -28.77 -6.32 -8.50
C VAL A 103 -29.59 -6.57 -9.76
N VAL A 104 -30.80 -7.09 -9.59
CA VAL A 104 -31.70 -7.43 -10.70
C VAL A 104 -32.59 -6.25 -11.05
N LYS A 105 -32.57 -5.82 -12.30
CA LYS A 105 -33.46 -4.76 -12.82
C LYS A 105 -34.88 -5.31 -13.03
N PRO A 106 -35.98 -4.59 -12.62
CA PRO A 106 -35.95 -3.35 -11.85
C PRO A 106 -35.71 -3.61 -10.36
N TYR A 107 -34.95 -2.75 -9.71
CA TYR A 107 -34.60 -2.79 -8.30
C TYR A 107 -35.17 -1.58 -7.56
N ASP A 108 -35.32 -1.69 -6.25
CA ASP A 108 -35.65 -0.54 -5.40
C ASP A 108 -34.36 0.04 -4.73
N GLU A 109 -34.48 1.26 -4.20
CA GLU A 109 -33.40 1.99 -3.55
C GLU A 109 -32.81 1.22 -2.35
N ARG A 110 -33.63 0.46 -1.60
CA ARG A 110 -33.20 -0.28 -0.41
C ARG A 110 -32.38 -1.49 -0.80
N GLU A 111 -32.78 -2.18 -1.89
CA GLU A 111 -32.03 -3.32 -2.43
C GLU A 111 -30.65 -2.86 -2.90
N LEU A 112 -30.60 -1.80 -3.73
CA LEU A 112 -29.33 -1.24 -4.22
C LEU A 112 -28.42 -0.80 -3.07
N HIS A 113 -28.97 -0.08 -2.08
CA HIS A 113 -28.23 0.35 -0.91
C HIS A 113 -27.64 -0.84 -0.13
N SER A 114 -28.47 -1.85 0.14
CA SER A 114 -28.04 -3.03 0.91
C SER A 114 -26.90 -3.80 0.22
N VAL A 115 -26.97 -3.98 -1.11
CA VAL A 115 -25.96 -4.68 -1.87
C VAL A 115 -24.65 -3.87 -1.91
N ILE A 116 -24.72 -2.54 -2.07
CA ILE A 116 -23.56 -1.65 -2.04
C ILE A 116 -22.86 -1.73 -0.68
N GLU A 117 -23.59 -1.58 0.42
CA GLU A 117 -23.01 -1.65 1.77
C GLU A 117 -22.34 -3.00 2.04
N MET A 118 -22.99 -4.10 1.64
CA MET A 118 -22.41 -5.43 1.78
C MET A 118 -21.13 -5.62 0.93
N ALA A 119 -21.13 -5.11 -0.29
CA ALA A 119 -19.99 -5.21 -1.19
C ALA A 119 -18.77 -4.41 -0.65
N LEU A 120 -19.00 -3.18 -0.22
CA LEU A 120 -17.97 -2.33 0.40
C LEU A 120 -17.42 -2.95 1.68
N TYR A 121 -18.29 -3.51 2.53
CA TYR A 121 -17.88 -4.19 3.76
C TYR A 121 -17.06 -5.44 3.46
N LYS A 122 -17.54 -6.32 2.56
CA LYS A 122 -16.85 -7.55 2.17
C LYS A 122 -15.47 -7.25 1.60
N HIS A 123 -15.38 -6.31 0.65
CA HIS A 123 -14.11 -5.90 0.05
C HIS A 123 -13.13 -5.39 1.10
N ARG A 124 -13.58 -4.55 2.04
CA ARG A 124 -12.74 -4.05 3.13
C ARG A 124 -12.19 -5.19 3.99
N VAL A 125 -13.03 -6.15 4.39
CA VAL A 125 -12.62 -7.29 5.21
C VAL A 125 -11.63 -8.18 4.47
N GLU A 126 -11.89 -8.48 3.20
CA GLU A 126 -10.97 -9.28 2.36
C GLU A 126 -9.62 -8.58 2.18
N HIS A 127 -9.61 -7.28 1.96
CA HIS A 127 -8.38 -6.49 1.87
C HIS A 127 -7.60 -6.50 3.19
N GLU A 128 -8.28 -6.39 4.33
CA GLU A 128 -7.67 -6.51 5.66
C GLU A 128 -7.07 -7.90 5.92
N ILE A 129 -7.75 -8.97 5.49
CA ILE A 129 -7.25 -10.34 5.60
C ILE A 129 -6.00 -10.53 4.73
N LYS A 130 -6.08 -10.16 3.44
CA LYS A 130 -4.94 -10.22 2.51
C LYS A 130 -3.72 -9.50 3.08
N LYS A 131 -3.93 -8.33 3.67
CA LYS A 131 -2.90 -7.51 4.28
C LYS A 131 -2.25 -8.20 5.49
N ARG A 132 -3.07 -8.78 6.38
CA ARG A 132 -2.57 -9.57 7.53
C ARG A 132 -1.75 -10.77 7.09
N ASP A 133 -2.26 -11.53 6.12
CA ASP A 133 -1.59 -12.72 5.60
C ASP A 133 -0.23 -12.36 4.97
N ALA A 134 -0.17 -11.27 4.23
CA ALA A 134 1.06 -10.82 3.62
C ALA A 134 2.08 -10.30 4.65
N ILE A 135 1.64 -9.65 5.73
CA ILE A 135 2.48 -9.28 6.87
C ILE A 135 3.06 -10.54 7.54
N LEU A 136 2.21 -11.54 7.82
CA LEU A 136 2.63 -12.80 8.42
C LEU A 136 3.63 -13.54 7.53
N PHE A 137 3.40 -13.54 6.21
CA PHE A 137 4.33 -14.12 5.24
C PHE A 137 5.70 -13.39 5.27
N GLY A 138 5.70 -12.05 5.28
CA GLY A 138 6.93 -11.27 5.36
C GLY A 138 7.71 -11.53 6.65
N VAL A 139 7.02 -11.59 7.79
CA VAL A 139 7.63 -11.92 9.09
C VAL A 139 8.18 -13.36 9.08
N SER A 140 7.42 -14.33 8.55
CA SER A 140 7.88 -15.72 8.45
C SER A 140 9.11 -15.86 7.55
N SER A 141 9.12 -15.17 6.41
CA SER A 141 10.27 -15.15 5.49
C SER A 141 11.53 -14.55 6.15
N ALA A 142 11.36 -13.50 6.96
CA ALA A 142 12.45 -12.91 7.73
C ALA A 142 13.00 -13.88 8.79
N VAL A 143 12.13 -14.62 9.47
CA VAL A 143 12.54 -15.65 10.46
C VAL A 143 13.26 -16.82 9.77
N GLU A 144 12.74 -17.33 8.65
CA GLU A 144 13.40 -18.40 7.88
C GLU A 144 14.77 -17.98 7.40
N TRP A 145 14.92 -16.76 6.92
CA TRP A 145 16.19 -16.20 6.51
C TRP A 145 17.17 -16.12 7.69
N LEU A 146 16.72 -15.64 8.87
CA LEU A 146 17.50 -15.63 10.11
C LEU A 146 18.00 -17.02 10.47
N LEU A 147 17.11 -18.03 10.43
CA LEU A 147 17.48 -19.41 10.75
C LEU A 147 18.47 -20.00 9.74
N ARG A 148 18.37 -19.63 8.47
CA ARG A 148 19.32 -20.06 7.42
C ARG A 148 20.70 -19.48 7.67
N VAL A 149 20.78 -18.18 7.92
CA VAL A 149 22.04 -17.48 8.21
C VAL A 149 22.68 -18.00 9.50
N SER A 150 21.88 -18.36 10.52
CA SER A 150 22.37 -18.92 11.79
C SER A 150 22.92 -20.34 11.66
N ARG A 151 22.52 -21.11 10.63
CA ARG A 151 23.00 -22.50 10.39
C ARG A 151 24.26 -22.58 9.52
N GLU A 152 24.52 -21.57 8.73
CA GLU A 152 25.77 -21.48 7.99
C GLU A 152 26.86 -21.01 8.94
N ASP A 153 27.75 -21.93 9.41
CA ASP A 153 28.92 -21.63 10.26
C ASP A 153 29.70 -20.44 9.69
N PRO A 154 29.81 -19.32 10.40
CA PRO A 154 30.61 -18.22 9.90
C PRO A 154 32.06 -18.62 9.97
N PRO A 155 32.83 -18.54 8.86
CA PRO A 155 34.27 -18.64 8.97
C PRO A 155 34.76 -17.51 9.89
N ALA A 156 35.50 -17.84 10.93
CA ALA A 156 36.00 -16.98 12.02
C ALA A 156 36.80 -15.71 11.59
N SER A 157 36.76 -15.36 10.32
CA SER A 157 37.55 -14.28 9.74
C SER A 157 36.82 -13.39 8.73
N ARG A 158 35.46 -13.47 8.60
CA ARG A 158 34.75 -12.51 7.75
C ARG A 158 34.37 -11.27 8.56
N PRO A 159 34.74 -10.05 8.09
CA PRO A 159 34.18 -8.82 8.64
C PRO A 159 32.64 -8.88 8.46
N VAL A 160 31.93 -8.17 9.33
CA VAL A 160 30.46 -7.98 9.25
C VAL A 160 30.07 -7.92 7.77
N ARG A 161 29.44 -9.00 7.26
CA ARG A 161 29.06 -9.04 5.84
C ARG A 161 28.13 -7.86 5.61
N ASP A 162 28.48 -7.02 4.67
CA ASP A 162 27.51 -6.13 4.07
C ASP A 162 26.34 -6.99 3.61
N PHE A 163 25.14 -6.64 4.05
CA PHE A 163 23.91 -7.28 3.59
C PHE A 163 23.96 -7.34 2.07
N ASN A 164 23.81 -8.54 1.51
CA ASN A 164 23.63 -8.64 0.09
C ASN A 164 22.26 -8.02 -0.24
N ALA A 165 22.20 -7.08 -1.18
CA ALA A 165 20.97 -6.38 -1.56
C ALA A 165 19.84 -7.34 -1.97
N SER A 166 20.18 -8.57 -2.44
CA SER A 166 19.19 -9.61 -2.73
C SER A 166 18.51 -10.15 -1.46
N ASP A 167 19.26 -10.36 -0.38
CA ASP A 167 18.71 -10.93 0.86
C ASP A 167 17.73 -9.96 1.53
N ILE A 168 18.04 -8.67 1.52
CA ILE A 168 17.15 -7.61 2.03
C ILE A 168 15.89 -7.48 1.17
N ARG A 169 16.04 -7.59 -0.14
CA ARG A 169 14.90 -7.52 -1.08
C ARG A 169 13.90 -8.62 -0.79
N ASP A 170 14.36 -9.87 -0.66
CA ASP A 170 13.51 -11.04 -0.44
C ASP A 170 12.68 -10.93 0.86
N ILE A 171 13.18 -10.17 1.85
CA ILE A 171 12.47 -9.90 3.10
C ILE A 171 11.53 -8.70 2.97
N LEU A 172 11.99 -7.59 2.40
CA LEU A 172 11.28 -6.31 2.45
C LEU A 172 10.26 -6.13 1.33
N GLU A 173 10.50 -6.71 0.16
CA GLU A 173 9.57 -6.57 -0.97
C GLU A 173 8.17 -7.14 -0.68
N PRO A 174 8.02 -8.37 -0.12
CA PRO A 174 6.70 -8.88 0.27
C PRO A 174 6.00 -7.98 1.30
N ILE A 175 6.74 -7.43 2.26
CA ILE A 175 6.20 -6.54 3.29
C ILE A 175 5.78 -5.20 2.68
N GLY A 176 6.61 -4.64 1.80
CA GLY A 176 6.32 -3.40 1.09
C GLY A 176 5.06 -3.49 0.24
N LEU A 177 4.93 -4.58 -0.51
CA LEU A 177 3.73 -4.86 -1.32
C LEU A 177 2.49 -5.06 -0.44
N ALA A 178 2.61 -5.84 0.64
CA ALA A 178 1.51 -6.10 1.57
C ALA A 178 0.96 -4.86 2.25
N LEU A 179 1.84 -3.94 2.58
CA LEU A 179 1.51 -2.69 3.25
C LEU A 179 1.23 -1.55 2.27
N ASP A 180 1.23 -1.85 0.96
CA ASP A 180 1.07 -0.85 -0.09
C ASP A 180 2.01 0.35 0.15
N ALA A 181 3.29 0.05 0.47
CA ALA A 181 4.29 1.07 0.67
C ALA A 181 4.79 1.61 -0.67
N GLY A 182 4.94 2.92 -0.79
CA GLY A 182 5.53 3.55 -1.97
C GLY A 182 7.02 3.28 -2.07
N ALA A 183 7.73 3.31 -0.93
CA ALA A 183 9.15 3.03 -0.84
C ALA A 183 9.57 2.54 0.55
N ILE A 184 10.71 1.82 0.60
CA ILE A 184 11.38 1.41 1.84
C ILE A 184 12.83 1.85 1.73
N GLY A 185 13.34 2.52 2.76
CA GLY A 185 14.75 2.92 2.86
C GLY A 185 15.39 2.40 4.14
N ILE A 186 16.60 1.81 4.06
CA ILE A 186 17.40 1.47 5.23
C ILE A 186 18.57 2.43 5.29
N PHE A 187 18.77 3.02 6.45
CA PHE A 187 19.83 3.96 6.76
C PHE A 187 20.71 3.40 7.87
N ARG A 188 22.01 3.36 7.63
CA ARG A 188 23.00 2.96 8.65
C ARG A 188 23.51 4.22 9.35
N VAL A 189 23.64 4.14 10.66
CA VAL A 189 24.25 5.17 11.49
C VAL A 189 25.70 4.77 11.78
N ASP A 190 26.62 5.63 11.45
CA ASP A 190 28.04 5.46 11.69
C ASP A 190 28.54 6.54 12.66
N ALA A 191 29.21 6.14 13.75
CA ALA A 191 29.80 7.03 14.72
C ALA A 191 31.34 6.94 14.60
N GLU A 192 31.98 7.99 14.18
CA GLU A 192 33.44 8.10 14.23
C GLU A 192 33.90 8.53 15.64
N PRO A 193 35.02 7.99 16.16
CA PRO A 193 35.52 8.41 17.48
C PRO A 193 35.81 9.92 17.51
N GLY A 194 34.99 10.65 18.28
CA GLY A 194 35.11 12.13 18.44
C GLY A 194 34.50 12.96 17.31
N GLY A 195 33.83 12.34 16.35
CA GLY A 195 33.09 13.00 15.29
C GLY A 195 31.56 12.99 15.51
N PRO A 196 30.82 13.76 14.73
CA PRO A 196 29.35 13.68 14.74
C PRO A 196 28.88 12.35 14.16
N GLU A 197 27.76 11.83 14.68
CA GLU A 197 27.11 10.69 14.09
C GLU A 197 26.54 11.05 12.71
N THR A 198 26.83 10.17 11.74
CA THR A 198 26.33 10.31 10.36
C THR A 198 25.43 9.16 9.99
N ALA A 199 24.47 9.40 9.12
CA ALA A 199 23.63 8.38 8.54
C ALA A 199 23.84 8.31 7.02
N SER A 200 23.72 7.09 6.48
CA SER A 200 23.84 6.84 5.04
C SER A 200 22.75 5.86 4.59
N MET A 201 22.11 6.14 3.47
CA MET A 201 21.18 5.21 2.85
C MET A 201 21.96 4.04 2.23
N ILE A 202 21.71 2.83 2.72
CA ILE A 202 22.40 1.61 2.27
C ILE A 202 21.52 0.69 1.43
N TYR A 203 20.19 0.86 1.51
CA TYR A 203 19.24 0.06 0.77
C TYR A 203 17.98 0.86 0.44
N GLU A 204 17.43 0.61 -0.72
CA GLU A 204 16.18 1.20 -1.19
C GLU A 204 15.38 0.15 -1.97
N TRP A 205 14.11 0.09 -1.67
CA TRP A 205 13.09 -0.56 -2.50
C TRP A 205 11.99 0.45 -2.78
N GLY A 206 11.39 0.39 -3.96
CA GLY A 206 10.26 1.24 -4.30
C GLY A 206 9.30 0.55 -5.25
N CYS A 207 8.03 0.94 -5.17
CA CYS A 207 7.02 0.52 -6.12
C CYS A 207 7.35 1.02 -7.54
N PRO A 208 6.70 0.52 -8.62
CA PRO A 208 7.04 0.89 -9.99
C PRO A 208 6.95 2.38 -10.32
N THR A 209 6.18 3.15 -9.54
CA THR A 209 6.03 4.60 -9.71
C THR A 209 7.02 5.42 -8.87
N PHE A 210 7.77 4.78 -7.99
CA PHE A 210 8.78 5.45 -7.15
C PHE A 210 10.06 5.71 -7.95
N HIS A 211 10.60 6.92 -7.80
CA HIS A 211 11.87 7.28 -8.43
C HIS A 211 13.02 7.07 -7.44
N SER A 212 13.91 6.15 -7.77
CA SER A 212 15.06 5.81 -6.90
C SER A 212 15.85 7.05 -6.45
N CYS A 213 16.18 7.07 -5.18
CA CYS A 213 16.90 8.15 -4.51
C CYS A 213 18.25 7.73 -3.93
N VAL A 214 18.60 6.42 -3.99
CA VAL A 214 19.83 5.85 -3.40
C VAL A 214 21.11 6.51 -3.93
N PHE A 215 21.06 7.08 -5.14
CA PHE A 215 22.20 7.78 -5.74
C PHE A 215 22.27 9.27 -5.46
N LYS A 216 21.30 9.85 -4.71
CA LYS A 216 21.35 11.27 -4.35
C LYS A 216 22.53 11.54 -3.42
N PRO A 217 23.38 12.52 -3.74
CA PRO A 217 24.58 12.81 -2.92
C PRO A 217 24.25 13.12 -1.47
N GLU A 218 23.12 13.77 -1.22
CA GLU A 218 22.63 14.18 0.09
C GLU A 218 22.28 13.00 0.99
N LEU A 219 22.00 11.82 0.42
CA LEU A 219 21.62 10.62 1.16
C LEU A 219 22.78 9.62 1.30
N LYS A 220 23.90 9.85 0.62
CA LYS A 220 25.10 9.00 0.74
C LYS A 220 25.75 9.08 2.11
N GLN A 221 25.77 10.27 2.68
CA GLN A 221 26.23 10.51 4.05
C GLN A 221 25.71 11.87 4.51
N PHE A 222 25.04 11.92 5.65
CA PHE A 222 24.51 13.14 6.25
C PHE A 222 24.55 13.08 7.77
N THR A 223 24.57 14.22 8.42
CA THR A 223 24.34 14.35 9.86
C THR A 223 22.86 14.59 10.13
N PHE A 224 22.34 14.10 11.25
CA PHE A 224 20.95 14.36 11.64
C PHE A 224 20.66 15.86 11.72
N GLU A 225 21.58 16.66 12.28
CA GLU A 225 21.48 18.11 12.34
C GLU A 225 21.45 18.75 10.94
N GLY A 226 22.33 18.31 10.03
CA GLY A 226 22.41 18.85 8.66
C GLY A 226 21.17 18.65 7.80
N LEU A 227 20.37 17.62 8.10
CA LEU A 227 19.07 17.40 7.49
C LEU A 227 17.88 17.88 8.34
N GLY A 228 18.12 18.53 9.50
CA GLY A 228 17.07 18.98 10.40
C GLY A 228 16.38 17.85 11.19
N LEU A 229 17.04 16.70 11.34
CA LEU A 229 16.49 15.48 11.92
C LEU A 229 16.97 15.22 13.36
N SER A 230 17.47 16.21 14.09
CA SER A 230 17.98 16.04 15.45
C SER A 230 16.95 15.43 16.40
N ARG A 231 15.67 15.83 16.29
CA ARG A 231 14.58 15.21 17.05
C ARG A 231 14.41 13.72 16.73
N TRP A 232 14.60 13.32 15.47
CA TRP A 232 14.51 11.91 15.06
C TRP A 232 15.61 11.07 15.70
N HIS A 233 16.83 11.60 15.72
CA HIS A 233 17.95 10.96 16.39
C HIS A 233 17.60 10.64 17.86
N ASP A 234 17.10 11.64 18.61
CA ASP A 234 16.75 11.46 20.02
C ASP A 234 15.63 10.42 20.23
N LEU A 235 14.63 10.37 19.33
CA LEU A 235 13.55 9.40 19.37
C LEU A 235 14.02 7.99 19.02
N LEU A 236 14.81 7.87 17.95
CA LEU A 236 15.38 6.59 17.50
C LEU A 236 16.29 5.97 18.57
N MET A 237 17.11 6.79 19.24
CA MET A 237 17.96 6.35 20.37
C MET A 237 17.15 5.80 21.54
N LYS A 238 15.91 6.27 21.74
CA LYS A 238 14.98 5.76 22.77
C LYS A 238 14.18 4.54 22.31
N GLY A 239 14.35 4.08 21.08
CA GLY A 239 13.57 2.99 20.52
C GLY A 239 12.16 3.41 20.07
N GLU A 240 11.90 4.71 19.96
CA GLU A 240 10.59 5.23 19.57
C GLU A 240 10.38 5.15 18.06
N VAL A 241 9.13 4.89 17.67
CA VAL A 241 8.68 4.91 16.27
C VAL A 241 8.28 6.34 15.92
N ILE A 242 8.66 6.80 14.74
CA ILE A 242 8.36 8.15 14.25
C ILE A 242 7.33 8.06 13.12
N PRO A 243 6.03 8.25 13.40
CA PRO A 243 5.06 8.49 12.34
C PRO A 243 5.25 9.92 11.81
N ALA A 244 5.27 10.05 10.49
CA ALA A 244 5.54 11.32 9.83
C ALA A 244 4.59 11.52 8.65
N VAL A 245 3.95 12.70 8.59
CA VAL A 245 3.10 13.17 7.48
C VAL A 245 3.60 14.54 7.06
N LEU A 246 3.95 14.70 5.79
CA LEU A 246 4.65 15.88 5.27
C LEU A 246 3.94 17.20 5.62
N SER A 247 2.59 17.24 5.54
CA SER A 247 1.81 18.44 5.86
C SER A 247 1.91 18.88 7.33
N THR A 248 2.21 17.96 8.26
CA THR A 248 2.28 18.19 9.70
C THR A 248 3.69 18.21 10.27
N LEU A 249 4.69 17.83 9.46
CA LEU A 249 6.09 17.85 9.89
C LEU A 249 6.60 19.26 10.13
N PRO A 250 7.51 19.46 11.11
CA PRO A 250 8.31 20.69 11.22
C PRO A 250 9.06 20.98 9.91
N GLU A 251 9.24 22.26 9.58
CA GLU A 251 9.87 22.68 8.32
C GLU A 251 11.27 22.07 8.11
N ASP A 252 12.05 21.96 9.19
CA ASP A 252 13.39 21.39 9.13
C ASP A 252 13.39 19.92 8.74
N GLU A 253 12.36 19.16 9.17
CA GLU A 253 12.24 17.71 8.89
C GLU A 253 11.68 17.40 7.50
N LYS A 254 11.01 18.36 6.85
CA LYS A 254 10.45 18.19 5.49
C LYS A 254 11.51 17.93 4.41
N LYS A 255 12.75 18.32 4.69
CA LYS A 255 13.84 18.21 3.72
C LYS A 255 14.08 16.76 3.29
N LEU A 256 14.09 15.80 4.23
CA LEU A 256 14.25 14.39 3.90
C LEU A 256 13.10 13.88 3.02
N PHE A 257 11.86 14.22 3.37
CA PHE A 257 10.67 13.81 2.60
C PHE A 257 10.69 14.39 1.18
N SER A 258 11.10 15.64 1.04
CA SER A 258 11.27 16.28 -0.28
C SER A 258 12.38 15.61 -1.10
N LEU A 259 13.49 15.23 -0.47
CA LEU A 259 14.56 14.48 -1.12
C LEU A 259 14.10 13.09 -1.57
N LEU A 260 13.29 12.41 -0.77
CA LEU A 260 12.73 11.09 -1.10
C LEU A 260 11.55 11.17 -2.08
N GLY A 261 10.89 12.32 -2.21
CA GLY A 261 9.68 12.49 -3.04
C GLY A 261 8.46 11.79 -2.46
N VAL A 262 8.35 11.71 -1.13
CA VAL A 262 7.29 11.01 -0.40
C VAL A 262 6.45 11.98 0.42
N GLN A 263 5.21 11.56 0.78
CA GLN A 263 4.25 12.42 1.48
C GLN A 263 4.02 12.01 2.94
N SER A 264 4.20 10.73 3.24
CA SER A 264 4.09 10.22 4.61
C SER A 264 5.02 9.03 4.82
N GLY A 265 5.16 8.58 6.06
CA GLY A 265 5.94 7.39 6.37
C GLY A 265 5.99 7.07 7.85
N VAL A 266 6.54 5.90 8.15
CA VAL A 266 6.86 5.46 9.51
C VAL A 266 8.32 5.07 9.55
N ILE A 267 9.06 5.65 10.49
CA ILE A 267 10.49 5.41 10.66
C ILE A 267 10.71 4.65 11.97
N LEU A 268 11.47 3.58 11.91
CA LEU A 268 11.71 2.68 13.04
C LEU A 268 13.20 2.47 13.25
N PRO A 269 13.68 2.45 14.51
CA PRO A 269 15.07 2.17 14.82
C PRO A 269 15.40 0.70 14.57
N ILE A 270 16.63 0.44 14.15
CA ILE A 270 17.23 -0.90 14.08
C ILE A 270 18.33 -0.96 15.13
N PHE A 271 18.13 -1.80 16.15
CA PHE A 271 19.13 -2.03 17.20
C PHE A 271 19.90 -3.32 16.95
N ILE A 272 21.21 -3.27 17.19
CA ILE A 272 22.04 -4.45 17.36
C ILE A 272 22.47 -4.48 18.84
N ARG A 273 21.99 -5.48 19.58
CA ARG A 273 22.09 -5.52 21.04
C ARG A 273 21.49 -4.22 21.61
N ASP A 274 22.27 -3.40 22.31
CA ASP A 274 21.82 -2.15 22.94
C ASP A 274 22.25 -0.89 22.18
N SER A 275 22.80 -1.04 20.96
CA SER A 275 23.29 0.08 20.16
C SER A 275 22.42 0.33 18.94
N LEU A 276 22.06 1.59 18.68
CA LEU A 276 21.38 1.99 17.46
C LEU A 276 22.32 1.75 16.28
N TRP A 277 22.00 0.74 15.45
CA TRP A 277 22.75 0.45 14.23
C TRP A 277 22.32 1.32 13.06
N GLY A 278 21.03 1.67 13.04
CA GLY A 278 20.43 2.44 11.96
C GLY A 278 18.93 2.58 12.11
N PHE A 279 18.28 2.90 11.02
CA PHE A 279 16.81 2.98 10.99
C PHE A 279 16.27 2.55 9.64
N ILE A 280 15.01 2.10 9.63
CA ILE A 280 14.26 1.76 8.44
C ILE A 280 13.06 2.70 8.33
N GLY A 281 12.83 3.25 7.13
CA GLY A 281 11.65 4.03 6.80
C GLY A 281 10.76 3.30 5.81
N PHE A 282 9.46 3.24 6.11
CA PHE A 282 8.42 2.83 5.17
C PHE A 282 7.66 4.07 4.76
N PHE A 283 7.73 4.41 3.50
CA PHE A 283 7.26 5.68 2.96
C PHE A 283 6.10 5.48 1.99
N ASP A 284 5.21 6.47 1.92
CA ASP A 284 4.07 6.49 1.03
C ASP A 284 4.15 7.70 0.08
N LEU A 285 3.71 7.52 -1.17
CA LEU A 285 3.70 8.59 -2.18
C LEU A 285 2.52 9.56 -2.00
N THR A 286 1.56 9.21 -1.15
CA THR A 286 0.41 10.03 -0.76
C THR A 286 0.38 10.20 0.74
N GLU A 287 -0.32 11.21 1.24
CA GLU A 287 -0.50 11.37 2.69
C GLU A 287 -1.36 10.26 3.25
N ARG A 288 -0.79 9.50 4.20
CA ARG A 288 -1.43 8.37 4.86
C ARG A 288 -0.99 8.27 6.31
N VAL A 289 -1.92 7.91 7.18
CA VAL A 289 -1.63 7.53 8.57
C VAL A 289 -1.80 6.01 8.68
N ARG A 290 -0.73 5.30 9.03
CA ARG A 290 -0.76 3.85 9.19
C ARG A 290 -1.46 3.46 10.49
N SER A 291 -2.20 2.35 10.46
CA SER A 291 -2.89 1.83 11.64
C SER A 291 -1.89 1.32 12.70
N PRO A 292 -2.31 1.24 13.99
CA PRO A 292 -1.46 0.68 15.05
C PRO A 292 -0.96 -0.74 14.73
N ASP A 293 -1.79 -1.58 14.11
CA ASP A 293 -1.44 -2.95 13.73
C ASP A 293 -0.36 -2.98 12.63
N GLU A 294 -0.44 -2.07 11.65
CA GLU A 294 0.61 -1.90 10.65
C GLU A 294 1.94 -1.48 11.28
N VAL A 295 1.89 -0.50 12.16
CA VAL A 295 3.08 0.01 12.86
C VAL A 295 3.74 -1.09 13.70
N GLU A 296 2.94 -1.93 14.38
CA GLU A 296 3.47 -3.04 15.16
C GLU A 296 4.12 -4.12 14.28
N ALA A 297 3.53 -4.44 13.14
CA ALA A 297 4.13 -5.34 12.16
C ALA A 297 5.47 -4.81 11.62
N LEU A 298 5.55 -3.51 11.35
CA LEU A 298 6.79 -2.85 10.95
C LEU A 298 7.85 -2.88 12.05
N ARG A 299 7.43 -2.74 13.32
CA ARG A 299 8.33 -2.85 14.48
C ARG A 299 8.93 -4.25 14.59
N ILE A 300 8.10 -5.30 14.44
CA ILE A 300 8.58 -6.69 14.41
C ILE A 300 9.60 -6.86 13.28
N THR A 301 9.32 -6.34 12.09
CA THR A 301 10.25 -6.41 10.96
C THR A 301 11.59 -5.72 11.26
N SER A 302 11.56 -4.52 11.84
CA SER A 302 12.78 -3.79 12.24
C SER A 302 13.61 -4.56 13.26
N ASN A 303 12.96 -5.16 14.27
CA ASN A 303 13.62 -5.98 15.30
C ASN A 303 14.25 -7.24 14.71
N LEU A 304 13.55 -7.91 13.77
CA LEU A 304 14.08 -9.08 13.07
C LEU A 304 15.30 -8.72 12.21
N LEU A 305 15.27 -7.58 11.54
CA LEU A 305 16.45 -7.08 10.81
C LEU A 305 17.62 -6.82 11.75
N GLY A 306 17.39 -6.16 12.89
CA GLY A 306 18.43 -5.93 13.90
C GLY A 306 19.02 -7.23 14.45
N ALA A 307 18.17 -8.21 14.77
CA ALA A 307 18.59 -9.53 15.18
C ALA A 307 19.41 -10.23 14.08
N ALA A 308 18.99 -10.15 12.83
CA ALA A 308 19.68 -10.71 11.68
C ALA A 308 21.08 -10.12 11.47
N ILE A 309 21.18 -8.80 11.59
CA ILE A 309 22.45 -8.07 11.47
C ILE A 309 23.36 -8.40 12.66
N GLY A 310 22.80 -8.47 13.86
CA GLY A 310 23.54 -8.65 15.12
C GLY A 310 23.97 -10.09 15.43
N TYR A 311 23.41 -11.10 14.74
CA TYR A 311 23.73 -12.52 14.98
C TYR A 311 25.13 -12.91 14.46
N ARG A 312 25.81 -11.98 13.89
CA ARG A 312 27.20 -12.11 13.40
C ARG A 312 28.14 -11.32 14.27
#